data_f8de639339cd6ba0a8bc15ccb67da4d4
#
_entry.id   f8de639339cd6ba0a8bc15ccb67da4d4
#
_cell.length_a   1.000
_cell.length_b   1.000
_cell.length_c   1.000
_cell.angle_alpha   90.00
_cell.angle_beta   90.00
_cell.angle_gamma   90.00
#
_symmetry.space_group_name_H-M   'P 1'
#
loop_
_entity.id
_entity.type
_entity.pdbx_description
1 polymer ?
#
loop_
_entity_poly.entity_id
_entity_poly.type
_entity_poly.pdbx_seq_one_letter_code
_entity_poly.pdbx_strand_id
1 'polypeptide(L)'
;MERRVFLTLALYSLLASNRGGLFTVYFVLYLSTVKGANVGLALIILSAAYVGGSLIGPIAGRWSDRLGRRWPFLVAGEAASLPFFLMVPFLPGYLAAGGAFIAAEVILALGSPALNAYVTDITSENERGYGFGFLQATGAIGAIVGFLLAGYLVDLYGFNVLFYMVGAIMVGTITIVVFFVPDRTAPMVSQRRPWRELTGVSKFSFTVSIRALGAGAVVTFYGTYAYILGANAFEISLIAVAGLVVTALFSIQMGRVVDRFGEIRGLLWGTGISVAAMVLYLIATNWIELIPARATYQFGFALMNPAMLSWVARIAPPTRRAEYLGVFSLINSTLWSLGPLLGGIAWDIAGAPGLFVMAIVSTLISLGAIEFFYMIKSRGKPEQVPTAVAPDAKALP
;
A
#
# COMPACT_ATOMS: atom_id res chain seq x y z
N MET A 1 -18.72 6.92 18.05
CA MET A 1 -17.65 5.88 17.93
C MET A 1 -17.51 5.13 19.27
N GLU A 2 -17.50 3.80 19.25
CA GLU A 2 -17.26 3.00 20.46
C GLU A 2 -15.75 3.01 20.79
N ARG A 3 -15.37 3.85 21.73
CA ARG A 3 -13.96 4.11 22.08
C ARG A 3 -13.15 2.84 22.36
N ARG A 4 -13.73 1.84 23.03
CA ARG A 4 -13.03 0.57 23.34
C ARG A 4 -12.69 -0.21 22.07
N VAL A 5 -13.66 -0.41 21.18
CA VAL A 5 -13.46 -1.14 19.91
C VAL A 5 -12.43 -0.43 19.02
N PHE A 6 -12.51 0.89 18.99
CA PHE A 6 -11.58 1.71 18.21
C PHE A 6 -10.13 1.61 18.72
N LEU A 7 -9.90 1.68 20.03
CA LEU A 7 -8.58 1.47 20.62
C LEU A 7 -8.04 0.06 20.38
N THR A 8 -8.93 -0.94 20.40
CA THR A 8 -8.57 -2.32 20.06
C THR A 8 -8.10 -2.45 18.61
N LEU A 9 -8.80 -1.81 17.66
CA LEU A 9 -8.38 -1.78 16.25
C LEU A 9 -7.09 -0.98 16.05
N ALA A 10 -6.85 0.06 16.84
CA ALA A 10 -5.59 0.79 16.83
C ALA A 10 -4.42 -0.10 17.28
N LEU A 11 -4.60 -0.88 18.34
CA LEU A 11 -3.62 -1.86 18.79
C LEU A 11 -3.40 -2.96 17.76
N TYR A 12 -4.47 -3.46 17.13
CA TYR A 12 -4.39 -4.39 16.01
C TYR A 12 -3.57 -3.77 14.86
N SER A 13 -3.87 -2.53 14.44
CA SER A 13 -3.15 -1.83 13.37
C SER A 13 -1.68 -1.65 13.69
N LEU A 14 -1.35 -1.30 14.93
CA LEU A 14 0.02 -1.16 15.42
C LEU A 14 0.80 -2.48 15.27
N LEU A 15 0.21 -3.61 15.63
CA LEU A 15 0.84 -4.92 15.50
C LEU A 15 0.87 -5.40 14.04
N ALA A 16 -0.25 -5.34 13.32
CA ALA A 16 -0.36 -5.85 11.95
C ALA A 16 0.54 -5.12 10.96
N SER A 17 0.76 -3.80 11.16
CA SER A 17 1.61 -2.99 10.28
C SER A 17 3.10 -3.36 10.35
N ASN A 18 3.53 -3.97 11.46
CA ASN A 18 4.90 -4.50 11.56
C ASN A 18 5.17 -5.57 10.50
N ARG A 19 4.22 -6.47 10.25
CA ARG A 19 4.37 -7.61 9.36
C ARG A 19 4.58 -7.22 7.90
N GLY A 20 3.71 -6.35 7.36
CA GLY A 20 3.73 -5.98 5.94
C GLY A 20 5.04 -5.33 5.51
N GLY A 21 5.56 -4.41 6.32
CA GLY A 21 6.82 -3.74 6.06
C GLY A 21 8.02 -4.69 6.04
N LEU A 22 8.07 -5.62 6.99
CA LEU A 22 9.16 -6.58 7.12
C LEU A 22 9.31 -7.44 5.86
N PHE A 23 8.22 -8.02 5.38
CA PHE A 23 8.29 -8.86 4.19
C PHE A 23 8.55 -8.07 2.91
N THR A 24 8.01 -6.88 2.77
CA THR A 24 8.30 -6.05 1.59
C THR A 24 9.79 -5.79 1.42
N VAL A 25 10.52 -5.62 2.51
CA VAL A 25 11.95 -5.26 2.48
C VAL A 25 12.86 -6.48 2.54
N TYR A 26 12.58 -7.40 3.46
CA TYR A 26 13.52 -8.48 3.77
C TYR A 26 13.25 -9.79 3.05
N PHE A 27 12.05 -10.00 2.48
CA PHE A 27 11.72 -11.30 1.88
C PHE A 27 12.51 -11.59 0.61
N VAL A 28 12.72 -10.59 -0.25
CA VAL A 28 13.56 -10.73 -1.46
C VAL A 28 14.99 -11.08 -1.04
N LEU A 29 15.52 -10.37 -0.03
CA LEU A 29 16.83 -10.61 0.52
C LEU A 29 16.95 -12.01 1.14
N TYR A 30 15.93 -12.43 1.90
CA TYR A 30 15.87 -13.78 2.46
C TYR A 30 15.89 -14.86 1.39
N LEU A 31 15.08 -14.76 0.34
CA LEU A 31 15.06 -15.73 -0.75
C LEU A 31 16.40 -15.78 -1.49
N SER A 32 17.06 -14.64 -1.68
CA SER A 32 18.32 -14.60 -2.41
C SER A 32 19.52 -15.08 -1.57
N THR A 33 19.59 -14.69 -0.30
CA THR A 33 20.76 -15.01 0.54
C THR A 33 20.65 -16.35 1.25
N VAL A 34 19.43 -16.76 1.67
CA VAL A 34 19.23 -17.97 2.48
C VAL A 34 18.71 -19.15 1.66
N LYS A 35 17.82 -18.88 0.68
CA LYS A 35 17.15 -19.92 -0.11
C LYS A 35 17.73 -20.15 -1.50
N GLY A 36 18.73 -19.35 -1.92
CA GLY A 36 19.48 -19.52 -3.17
C GLY A 36 18.72 -19.08 -4.44
N ALA A 37 17.70 -18.23 -4.32
CA ALA A 37 17.07 -17.62 -5.49
C ALA A 37 17.97 -16.54 -6.09
N ASN A 38 17.93 -16.32 -7.41
CA ASN A 38 18.42 -15.05 -7.92
C ASN A 38 17.43 -13.93 -7.55
N VAL A 39 17.92 -12.68 -7.57
CA VAL A 39 17.11 -11.51 -7.16
C VAL A 39 15.87 -11.33 -8.02
N GLY A 40 15.98 -11.55 -9.34
CA GLY A 40 14.85 -11.45 -10.27
C GLY A 40 13.75 -12.45 -9.92
N LEU A 41 14.09 -13.73 -9.71
CA LEU A 41 13.11 -14.75 -9.27
C LEU A 41 12.51 -14.42 -7.90
N ALA A 42 13.28 -13.91 -6.95
CA ALA A 42 12.75 -13.51 -5.66
C ALA A 42 11.70 -12.37 -5.79
N LEU A 43 11.96 -11.39 -6.67
CA LEU A 43 11.00 -10.32 -6.99
C LEU A 43 9.75 -10.84 -7.70
N ILE A 44 9.89 -11.81 -8.61
CA ILE A 44 8.76 -12.47 -9.29
C ILE A 44 7.88 -13.21 -8.28
N ILE A 45 8.47 -13.96 -7.35
CA ILE A 45 7.75 -14.66 -6.28
C ILE A 45 6.99 -13.67 -5.40
N LEU A 46 7.63 -12.57 -4.99
CA LEU A 46 6.98 -11.53 -4.20
C LEU A 46 5.83 -10.87 -4.97
N SER A 47 6.03 -10.59 -6.26
CA SER A 47 4.96 -10.07 -7.13
C SER A 47 3.77 -11.02 -7.20
N ALA A 48 4.02 -12.33 -7.38
CA ALA A 48 2.95 -13.33 -7.43
C ALA A 48 2.13 -13.35 -6.13
N ALA A 49 2.77 -13.20 -4.97
CA ALA A 49 2.08 -13.09 -3.68
C ALA A 49 1.16 -11.85 -3.63
N TYR A 50 1.66 -10.68 -4.02
CA TYR A 50 0.90 -9.44 -3.99
C TYR A 50 -0.21 -9.39 -5.05
N VAL A 51 0.04 -9.89 -6.26
CA VAL A 51 -0.99 -10.02 -7.30
C VAL A 51 -2.09 -10.97 -6.83
N GLY A 52 -1.72 -12.13 -6.29
CA GLY A 52 -2.67 -13.08 -5.72
C GLY A 52 -3.54 -12.44 -4.63
N GLY A 53 -2.93 -11.71 -3.70
CA GLY A 53 -3.63 -10.96 -2.66
C GLY A 53 -4.56 -9.89 -3.21
N SER A 54 -4.13 -9.13 -4.24
CA SER A 54 -4.96 -8.10 -4.87
C SER A 54 -6.18 -8.67 -5.61
N LEU A 55 -6.07 -9.87 -6.15
CA LEU A 55 -7.18 -10.56 -6.83
C LEU A 55 -8.19 -11.16 -5.85
N ILE A 56 -7.73 -11.71 -4.73
CA ILE A 56 -8.61 -12.32 -3.73
C ILE A 56 -9.37 -11.28 -2.91
N GLY A 57 -8.80 -10.09 -2.69
CA GLY A 57 -9.40 -9.03 -1.88
C GLY A 57 -10.83 -8.67 -2.30
N PRO A 58 -11.14 -8.32 -3.56
CA PRO A 58 -12.50 -8.04 -4.00
C PRO A 58 -13.46 -9.23 -3.86
N ILE A 59 -12.96 -10.46 -3.97
CA ILE A 59 -13.76 -11.69 -3.79
C ILE A 59 -14.11 -11.84 -2.31
N ALA A 60 -13.13 -11.69 -1.43
CA ALA A 60 -13.31 -11.75 0.01
C ALA A 60 -14.27 -10.66 0.52
N GLY A 61 -14.15 -9.42 0.01
CA GLY A 61 -15.07 -8.34 0.32
C GLY A 61 -16.52 -8.69 -0.03
N ARG A 62 -16.75 -9.24 -1.23
CA ARG A 62 -18.09 -9.67 -1.66
C ARG A 62 -18.65 -10.80 -0.79
N TRP A 63 -17.81 -11.75 -0.37
CA TRP A 63 -18.23 -12.83 0.51
C TRP A 63 -18.58 -12.31 1.91
N SER A 64 -17.75 -11.41 2.44
CA SER A 64 -18.02 -10.74 3.71
C SER A 64 -19.33 -9.94 3.69
N ASP A 65 -19.61 -9.22 2.57
CA ASP A 65 -20.86 -8.46 2.37
C ASP A 65 -22.08 -9.37 2.28
N ARG A 66 -21.95 -10.52 1.58
CA ARG A 66 -23.05 -11.51 1.46
C ARG A 66 -23.37 -12.21 2.76
N LEU A 67 -22.35 -12.50 3.56
CA LEU A 67 -22.54 -13.14 4.87
C LEU A 67 -23.00 -12.13 5.94
N GLY A 68 -22.88 -10.83 5.65
CA GLY A 68 -23.19 -9.76 6.61
C GLY A 68 -22.32 -9.81 7.88
N ARG A 69 -21.15 -10.46 7.81
CA ARG A 69 -20.24 -10.63 8.95
C ARG A 69 -18.80 -10.33 8.53
N ARG A 70 -18.11 -9.48 9.28
CA ARG A 70 -16.72 -9.06 9.02
C ARG A 70 -15.71 -9.90 9.78
N TRP A 71 -16.05 -10.22 11.02
CA TRP A 71 -15.19 -10.91 11.96
C TRP A 71 -14.61 -12.25 11.47
N PRO A 72 -15.39 -13.17 10.83
CA PRO A 72 -14.83 -14.44 10.35
C PRO A 72 -13.72 -14.29 9.33
N PHE A 73 -13.79 -13.27 8.48
CA PHE A 73 -12.76 -13.00 7.46
C PHE A 73 -11.47 -12.43 8.07
N LEU A 74 -11.60 -11.61 9.13
CA LEU A 74 -10.46 -11.12 9.88
C LEU A 74 -9.71 -12.28 10.55
N VAL A 75 -10.43 -13.13 11.27
CA VAL A 75 -9.84 -14.29 11.95
C VAL A 75 -9.29 -15.31 10.96
N ALA A 76 -10.06 -15.67 9.92
CA ALA A 76 -9.66 -16.67 8.94
C ALA A 76 -8.41 -16.22 8.17
N GLY A 77 -8.32 -14.95 7.76
CA GLY A 77 -7.14 -14.41 7.09
C GLY A 77 -5.88 -14.55 7.93
N GLU A 78 -5.94 -14.15 9.20
CA GLU A 78 -4.81 -14.26 10.12
C GLU A 78 -4.51 -15.71 10.51
N ALA A 79 -5.50 -16.47 10.99
CA ALA A 79 -5.26 -17.82 11.53
C ALA A 79 -4.86 -18.84 10.45
N ALA A 80 -5.49 -18.80 9.27
CA ALA A 80 -5.17 -19.76 8.21
C ALA A 80 -3.86 -19.44 7.48
N SER A 81 -3.37 -18.20 7.46
CA SER A 81 -2.08 -17.84 6.87
C SER A 81 -0.90 -18.11 7.79
N LEU A 82 -1.10 -18.10 9.11
CA LEU A 82 -0.05 -18.29 10.11
C LEU A 82 0.82 -19.55 9.88
N PRO A 83 0.26 -20.77 9.70
CA PRO A 83 1.09 -21.96 9.49
C PRO A 83 1.97 -21.87 8.24
N PHE A 84 1.47 -21.23 7.17
CA PHE A 84 2.24 -21.06 5.96
C PHE A 84 3.44 -20.12 6.17
N PHE A 85 3.30 -19.01 6.92
CA PHE A 85 4.43 -18.16 7.28
C PHE A 85 5.45 -18.91 8.13
N LEU A 86 5.00 -19.66 9.12
CA LEU A 86 5.89 -20.39 10.02
C LEU A 86 6.61 -21.56 9.33
N MET A 87 6.06 -22.11 8.25
CA MET A 87 6.70 -23.19 7.48
C MET A 87 7.86 -22.69 6.60
N VAL A 88 7.87 -21.43 6.17
CA VAL A 88 8.86 -20.91 5.20
C VAL A 88 10.32 -21.21 5.59
N PRO A 89 10.76 -21.01 6.83
CA PRO A 89 12.16 -21.32 7.22
C PRO A 89 12.56 -22.78 7.02
N PHE A 90 11.62 -23.71 7.21
CA PHE A 90 11.85 -25.15 7.19
C PHE A 90 11.78 -25.77 5.80
N LEU A 91 11.18 -25.06 4.82
CA LEU A 91 11.03 -25.58 3.46
C LEU A 91 12.34 -25.49 2.67
N PRO A 92 12.66 -26.53 1.87
CA PRO A 92 13.88 -26.55 1.08
C PRO A 92 13.78 -25.65 -0.15
N GLY A 93 14.84 -24.88 -0.43
CA GLY A 93 14.96 -24.04 -1.62
C GLY A 93 13.93 -22.92 -1.73
N TYR A 94 14.10 -22.10 -2.74
CA TYR A 94 13.29 -20.88 -2.92
C TYR A 94 11.89 -21.15 -3.48
N LEU A 95 11.68 -22.22 -4.25
CA LEU A 95 10.36 -22.53 -4.82
C LEU A 95 9.35 -22.96 -3.76
N ALA A 96 9.75 -23.87 -2.86
CA ALA A 96 8.87 -24.32 -1.79
C ALA A 96 8.61 -23.19 -0.76
N ALA A 97 9.67 -22.48 -0.35
CA ALA A 97 9.57 -21.35 0.54
C ALA A 97 8.72 -20.21 -0.06
N GLY A 98 8.94 -19.89 -1.34
CA GLY A 98 8.16 -18.90 -2.08
C GLY A 98 6.69 -19.30 -2.25
N GLY A 99 6.41 -20.57 -2.58
CA GLY A 99 5.06 -21.10 -2.69
C GLY A 99 4.28 -21.00 -1.38
N ALA A 100 4.90 -21.33 -0.26
CA ALA A 100 4.29 -21.17 1.06
C ALA A 100 4.02 -19.69 1.37
N PHE A 101 4.96 -18.79 1.05
CA PHE A 101 4.77 -17.36 1.23
C PHE A 101 3.63 -16.81 0.36
N ILE A 102 3.54 -17.21 -0.91
CA ILE A 102 2.43 -16.83 -1.80
C ILE A 102 1.10 -17.27 -1.19
N ALA A 103 0.99 -18.54 -0.73
CA ALA A 103 -0.21 -19.04 -0.09
C ALA A 103 -0.56 -18.22 1.16
N ALA A 104 0.42 -17.92 2.00
CA ALA A 104 0.24 -17.12 3.20
C ALA A 104 -0.33 -15.73 2.89
N GLU A 105 0.29 -14.99 1.96
CA GLU A 105 -0.13 -13.62 1.58
C GLU A 105 -1.51 -13.60 0.92
N VAL A 106 -1.82 -14.57 0.06
CA VAL A 106 -3.14 -14.69 -0.59
C VAL A 106 -4.23 -14.96 0.44
N ILE A 107 -3.99 -15.86 1.39
CA ILE A 107 -4.94 -16.17 2.47
C ILE A 107 -5.10 -14.96 3.38
N LEU A 108 -4.01 -14.30 3.75
CA LEU A 108 -4.03 -13.11 4.60
C LEU A 108 -4.85 -11.96 3.99
N ALA A 109 -4.82 -11.82 2.66
CA ALA A 109 -5.57 -10.80 1.95
C ALA A 109 -7.11 -10.92 2.10
N LEU A 110 -7.63 -12.06 2.59
CA LEU A 110 -9.06 -12.22 2.93
C LEU A 110 -9.51 -11.23 4.02
N GLY A 111 -8.63 -10.88 4.95
CA GLY A 111 -8.95 -10.02 6.09
C GLY A 111 -8.98 -8.53 5.77
N SER A 112 -8.20 -8.06 4.82
CA SER A 112 -8.00 -6.62 4.55
C SER A 112 -9.30 -5.87 4.17
N PRO A 113 -10.14 -6.34 3.22
CA PRO A 113 -11.42 -5.69 2.92
C PRO A 113 -12.39 -5.70 4.10
N ALA A 114 -12.40 -6.79 4.86
CA ALA A 114 -13.25 -6.93 6.04
C ALA A 114 -12.86 -5.94 7.14
N LEU A 115 -11.56 -5.68 7.35
CA LEU A 115 -11.09 -4.68 8.30
C LEU A 115 -11.55 -3.27 7.91
N ASN A 116 -11.35 -2.88 6.65
CA ASN A 116 -11.76 -1.57 6.15
C ASN A 116 -13.27 -1.36 6.26
N ALA A 117 -14.06 -2.38 5.93
CA ALA A 117 -15.51 -2.36 6.08
C ALA A 117 -15.92 -2.27 7.56
N TYR A 118 -15.28 -3.05 8.45
CA TYR A 118 -15.55 -3.01 9.89
C TYR A 118 -15.29 -1.61 10.48
N VAL A 119 -14.17 -0.96 10.12
CA VAL A 119 -13.87 0.41 10.54
C VAL A 119 -14.95 1.38 10.06
N THR A 120 -15.42 1.22 8.82
CA THR A 120 -16.49 2.04 8.25
C THR A 120 -17.81 1.84 9.00
N ASP A 121 -18.12 0.60 9.41
CA ASP A 121 -19.35 0.23 10.10
C ASP A 121 -19.41 0.80 11.54
N ILE A 122 -18.25 1.00 12.21
CA ILE A 122 -18.17 1.53 13.59
C ILE A 122 -17.95 3.04 13.68
N THR A 123 -17.70 3.71 12.56
CA THR A 123 -17.45 5.16 12.52
C THR A 123 -18.62 5.88 11.84
N SER A 124 -19.02 7.05 12.38
CA SER A 124 -19.97 7.94 11.71
C SER A 124 -19.34 8.55 10.44
N GLU A 125 -20.17 9.01 9.51
CA GLU A 125 -19.67 9.60 8.24
C GLU A 125 -18.68 10.75 8.47
N ASN A 126 -18.94 11.58 9.47
CA ASN A 126 -18.09 12.71 9.82
C ASN A 126 -16.78 12.32 10.53
N GLU A 127 -16.69 11.12 11.08
CA GLU A 127 -15.53 10.62 11.85
C GLU A 127 -14.69 9.60 11.07
N ARG A 128 -15.13 9.13 9.89
CA ARG A 128 -14.42 8.12 9.10
C ARG A 128 -13.00 8.54 8.75
N GLY A 129 -12.82 9.79 8.31
CA GLY A 129 -11.49 10.32 7.99
C GLY A 129 -10.55 10.29 9.19
N TYR A 130 -11.04 10.71 10.37
CA TYR A 130 -10.29 10.63 11.62
C TYR A 130 -9.97 9.17 11.98
N GLY A 131 -10.95 8.28 11.86
CA GLY A 131 -10.79 6.85 12.18
C GLY A 131 -9.68 6.19 11.35
N PHE A 132 -9.73 6.32 10.04
CA PHE A 132 -8.70 5.79 9.14
C PHE A 132 -7.34 6.46 9.36
N GLY A 133 -7.31 7.79 9.55
CA GLY A 133 -6.08 8.53 9.81
C GLY A 133 -5.38 8.09 11.11
N PHE A 134 -6.16 7.85 12.16
CA PHE A 134 -5.62 7.36 13.43
C PHE A 134 -5.08 5.93 13.33
N LEU A 135 -5.79 5.02 12.64
CA LEU A 135 -5.30 3.66 12.40
C LEU A 135 -4.03 3.67 11.53
N GLN A 136 -3.95 4.54 10.55
CA GLN A 136 -2.75 4.71 9.75
C GLN A 136 -1.56 5.24 10.56
N ALA A 137 -1.80 6.20 11.45
CA ALA A 137 -0.76 6.75 12.33
C ALA A 137 -0.25 5.69 13.32
N THR A 138 -1.14 4.94 13.96
CA THR A 138 -0.74 3.84 14.87
C THR A 138 -0.02 2.74 14.12
N GLY A 139 -0.45 2.41 12.90
CA GLY A 139 0.23 1.47 12.02
C GLY A 139 1.65 1.94 11.64
N ALA A 140 1.83 3.21 11.32
CA ALA A 140 3.15 3.77 11.00
C ALA A 140 4.12 3.69 12.19
N ILE A 141 3.64 3.98 13.42
CA ILE A 141 4.43 3.82 14.64
C ILE A 141 4.83 2.35 14.81
N GLY A 142 3.86 1.43 14.65
CA GLY A 142 4.12 0.00 14.69
C GLY A 142 5.18 -0.42 13.67
N ALA A 143 5.07 0.03 12.43
CA ALA A 143 6.02 -0.28 11.37
C ALA A 143 7.45 0.22 11.70
N ILE A 144 7.60 1.42 12.26
CA ILE A 144 8.92 1.94 12.68
C ILE A 144 9.56 1.01 13.73
N VAL A 145 8.81 0.68 14.78
CA VAL A 145 9.29 -0.23 15.82
C VAL A 145 9.64 -1.59 15.24
N GLY A 146 8.75 -2.14 14.38
CA GLY A 146 8.95 -3.42 13.74
C GLY A 146 10.20 -3.48 12.86
N PHE A 147 10.44 -2.46 12.04
CA PHE A 147 11.64 -2.40 11.21
C PHE A 147 12.92 -2.38 12.04
N LEU A 148 12.99 -1.54 13.07
CA LEU A 148 14.18 -1.44 13.93
C LEU A 148 14.45 -2.76 14.68
N LEU A 149 13.41 -3.37 15.26
CA LEU A 149 13.53 -4.66 15.94
C LEU A 149 13.94 -5.76 14.96
N ALA A 150 13.34 -5.82 13.79
CA ALA A 150 13.66 -6.85 12.80
C ALA A 150 15.08 -6.72 12.30
N GLY A 151 15.55 -5.53 11.94
CA GLY A 151 16.93 -5.32 11.52
C GLY A 151 17.92 -5.76 12.58
N TYR A 152 17.71 -5.34 13.83
CA TYR A 152 18.55 -5.73 14.95
C TYR A 152 18.56 -7.25 15.19
N LEU A 153 17.39 -7.89 15.19
CA LEU A 153 17.27 -9.32 15.43
C LEU A 153 17.82 -10.16 14.26
N VAL A 154 17.67 -9.68 13.02
CA VAL A 154 18.25 -10.35 11.84
C VAL A 154 19.78 -10.36 11.91
N ASP A 155 20.39 -9.25 12.33
CA ASP A 155 21.85 -9.16 12.49
C ASP A 155 22.37 -10.10 13.59
N LEU A 156 21.58 -10.35 14.65
CA LEU A 156 21.97 -11.24 15.76
C LEU A 156 21.68 -12.73 15.49
N TYR A 157 20.51 -13.03 14.90
CA TYR A 157 19.98 -14.39 14.81
C TYR A 157 19.76 -14.89 13.37
N GLY A 158 20.07 -14.05 12.37
CA GLY A 158 19.83 -14.35 10.95
C GLY A 158 18.37 -14.20 10.52
N PHE A 159 18.13 -14.33 9.21
CA PHE A 159 16.83 -14.01 8.59
C PHE A 159 15.65 -14.87 9.05
N ASN A 160 15.88 -16.09 9.55
CA ASN A 160 14.78 -16.96 9.99
C ASN A 160 13.96 -16.33 11.14
N VAL A 161 14.59 -15.46 11.95
CA VAL A 161 13.92 -14.78 13.07
C VAL A 161 12.72 -13.94 12.61
N LEU A 162 12.71 -13.43 11.38
CA LEU A 162 11.59 -12.67 10.82
C LEU A 162 10.28 -13.45 10.84
N PHE A 163 10.34 -14.74 10.49
CA PHE A 163 9.13 -15.59 10.45
C PHE A 163 8.61 -15.90 11.84
N TYR A 164 9.50 -16.04 12.83
CA TYR A 164 9.10 -16.22 14.23
C TYR A 164 8.53 -14.94 14.81
N MET A 165 9.10 -13.78 14.51
CA MET A 165 8.53 -12.48 14.87
C MET A 165 7.13 -12.30 14.27
N VAL A 166 6.97 -12.57 12.98
CA VAL A 166 5.70 -12.50 12.31
C VAL A 166 4.70 -13.48 12.93
N GLY A 167 5.10 -14.70 13.24
CA GLY A 167 4.27 -15.67 13.95
C GLY A 167 3.78 -15.14 15.31
N ALA A 168 4.68 -14.57 16.10
CA ALA A 168 4.34 -13.97 17.39
C ALA A 168 3.36 -12.78 17.24
N ILE A 169 3.61 -11.89 16.25
CA ILE A 169 2.71 -10.78 15.92
C ILE A 169 1.33 -11.30 15.51
N MET A 170 1.26 -12.34 14.66
CA MET A 170 0.01 -12.92 14.20
C MET A 170 -0.78 -13.58 15.34
N VAL A 171 -0.12 -14.27 16.25
CA VAL A 171 -0.78 -14.79 17.48
C VAL A 171 -1.37 -13.63 18.28
N GLY A 172 -0.63 -12.52 18.42
CA GLY A 172 -1.12 -11.30 19.08
C GLY A 172 -2.33 -10.69 18.37
N THR A 173 -2.27 -10.53 17.02
CA THR A 173 -3.39 -9.98 16.25
C THR A 173 -4.62 -10.89 16.26
N ILE A 174 -4.44 -12.20 16.15
CA ILE A 174 -5.53 -13.20 16.30
C ILE A 174 -6.18 -13.07 17.69
N THR A 175 -5.37 -13.03 18.75
CA THR A 175 -5.85 -12.87 20.12
C THR A 175 -6.68 -11.60 20.28
N ILE A 176 -6.19 -10.47 19.73
CA ILE A 176 -6.93 -9.20 19.77
C ILE A 176 -8.27 -9.33 19.04
N VAL A 177 -8.28 -9.89 17.83
CA VAL A 177 -9.52 -10.01 17.06
C VAL A 177 -10.51 -10.96 17.72
N VAL A 178 -10.05 -12.09 18.21
CA VAL A 178 -10.93 -13.12 18.81
C VAL A 178 -11.56 -12.65 20.13
N PHE A 179 -10.79 -12.03 21.00
CA PHE A 179 -11.25 -11.70 22.35
C PHE A 179 -11.78 -10.27 22.52
N PHE A 180 -11.38 -9.33 21.68
CA PHE A 180 -11.67 -7.91 21.89
C PHE A 180 -12.42 -7.23 20.75
N VAL A 181 -12.50 -7.85 19.56
CA VAL A 181 -13.29 -7.31 18.43
C VAL A 181 -14.65 -8.02 18.41
N PRO A 182 -15.76 -7.31 18.70
CA PRO A 182 -17.08 -7.93 18.67
C PRO A 182 -17.49 -8.34 17.25
N ASP A 183 -18.07 -9.52 17.13
CA ASP A 183 -18.69 -9.97 15.88
C ASP A 183 -20.01 -9.21 15.67
N ARG A 184 -20.04 -8.37 14.65
CA ARG A 184 -21.20 -7.54 14.29
C ARG A 184 -21.76 -7.96 12.95
N THR A 185 -23.09 -7.97 12.86
CA THR A 185 -23.79 -8.07 11.58
C THR A 185 -23.79 -6.72 10.88
N ALA A 186 -23.33 -6.70 9.64
CA ALA A 186 -23.38 -5.52 8.78
C ALA A 186 -24.62 -5.55 7.88
N PRO A 187 -25.20 -4.41 7.48
CA PRO A 187 -26.28 -4.39 6.52
C PRO A 187 -25.84 -5.01 5.19
N MET A 188 -26.63 -5.97 4.70
CA MET A 188 -26.38 -6.60 3.39
C MET A 188 -26.61 -5.57 2.26
N VAL A 189 -25.57 -5.23 1.53
CA VAL A 189 -25.66 -4.31 0.39
C VAL A 189 -25.97 -5.08 -0.88
N SER A 190 -27.21 -4.91 -1.38
CA SER A 190 -27.75 -5.62 -2.54
C SER A 190 -27.93 -4.72 -3.76
N GLN A 191 -26.95 -4.00 -4.25
CA GLN A 191 -27.10 -3.33 -5.56
C GLN A 191 -25.89 -3.56 -6.47
N ARG A 192 -26.09 -4.40 -7.51
CA ARG A 192 -25.19 -4.52 -8.65
C ARG A 192 -25.49 -3.37 -9.63
N ARG A 193 -24.47 -2.55 -9.91
CA ARG A 193 -24.54 -1.56 -10.99
C ARG A 193 -23.52 -1.85 -12.08
N PRO A 194 -23.82 -1.52 -13.37
CA PRO A 194 -22.96 -1.90 -14.49
C PRO A 194 -21.64 -1.11 -14.49
N TRP A 195 -20.53 -1.80 -14.72
CA TRP A 195 -19.17 -1.26 -14.79
C TRP A 195 -18.96 -0.17 -15.86
N ARG A 196 -19.85 -0.10 -16.86
CA ARG A 196 -19.78 0.88 -17.97
C ARG A 196 -19.75 2.34 -17.51
N GLU A 197 -20.36 2.66 -16.37
CA GLU A 197 -20.40 4.02 -15.84
C GLU A 197 -19.09 4.47 -15.17
N LEU A 198 -18.12 3.54 -15.01
CA LEU A 198 -16.84 3.77 -14.32
C LEU A 198 -15.67 4.00 -15.30
N THR A 199 -15.94 4.08 -16.61
CA THR A 199 -14.88 4.18 -17.62
C THR A 199 -14.00 5.43 -17.46
N GLY A 200 -14.57 6.56 -17.07
CA GLY A 200 -13.82 7.80 -16.86
C GLY A 200 -12.81 7.71 -15.72
N VAL A 201 -13.27 7.20 -14.56
CA VAL A 201 -12.38 7.03 -13.40
C VAL A 201 -11.36 5.93 -13.66
N SER A 202 -11.71 4.86 -14.38
CA SER A 202 -10.79 3.77 -14.71
C SER A 202 -9.63 4.26 -15.59
N LYS A 203 -9.90 5.06 -16.63
CA LYS A 203 -8.87 5.64 -17.49
C LYS A 203 -7.91 6.52 -16.70
N PHE A 204 -8.41 7.43 -15.88
CA PHE A 204 -7.58 8.27 -15.05
C PHE A 204 -6.77 7.45 -14.04
N SER A 205 -7.43 6.53 -13.35
CA SER A 205 -6.77 5.65 -12.36
C SER A 205 -5.64 4.87 -12.99
N PHE A 206 -5.84 4.30 -14.18
CA PHE A 206 -4.80 3.58 -14.90
C PHE A 206 -3.63 4.50 -15.25
N THR A 207 -3.91 5.67 -15.82
CA THR A 207 -2.90 6.66 -16.22
C THR A 207 -2.01 7.08 -15.06
N VAL A 208 -2.62 7.46 -13.93
CA VAL A 208 -1.89 7.91 -12.74
C VAL A 208 -1.18 6.73 -12.06
N SER A 209 -1.72 5.52 -12.17
CA SER A 209 -1.15 4.35 -11.51
C SER A 209 -0.06 3.63 -12.30
N ILE A 210 0.23 4.00 -13.56
CA ILE A 210 1.37 3.43 -14.32
C ILE A 210 2.69 3.59 -13.53
N ARG A 211 2.90 4.71 -12.86
CA ARG A 211 4.04 4.93 -11.94
C ARG A 211 4.12 3.89 -10.82
N ALA A 212 3.00 3.28 -10.44
CA ALA A 212 2.97 2.29 -9.37
C ALA A 212 3.76 1.03 -9.72
N LEU A 213 3.96 0.75 -11.02
CA LEU A 213 4.88 -0.30 -11.48
C LEU A 213 6.31 -0.03 -11.01
N GLY A 214 6.82 1.17 -11.28
CA GLY A 214 8.17 1.56 -10.82
C GLY A 214 8.27 1.65 -9.30
N ALA A 215 7.25 2.23 -8.67
CA ALA A 215 7.18 2.36 -7.22
C ALA A 215 7.20 0.99 -6.53
N GLY A 216 6.39 0.03 -6.99
CA GLY A 216 6.35 -1.34 -6.47
C GLY A 216 7.70 -2.04 -6.60
N ALA A 217 8.36 -1.93 -7.75
CA ALA A 217 9.69 -2.49 -7.96
C ALA A 217 10.71 -1.89 -6.97
N VAL A 218 10.84 -0.57 -6.91
CA VAL A 218 11.83 0.11 -6.08
C VAL A 218 11.59 -0.13 -4.60
N VAL A 219 10.33 -0.06 -4.14
CA VAL A 219 9.99 -0.25 -2.72
C VAL A 219 10.24 -1.68 -2.23
N THR A 220 10.14 -2.66 -3.11
CA THR A 220 10.43 -4.06 -2.75
C THR A 220 11.91 -4.41 -2.89
N PHE A 221 12.66 -3.66 -3.68
CA PHE A 221 14.05 -3.97 -4.01
C PHE A 221 15.08 -3.16 -3.21
N TYR A 222 14.75 -1.95 -2.72
CA TYR A 222 15.76 -1.07 -2.10
C TYR A 222 16.52 -1.74 -0.93
N GLY A 223 15.86 -2.63 -0.17
CA GLY A 223 16.52 -3.36 0.91
C GLY A 223 17.59 -4.33 0.40
N THR A 224 17.28 -5.08 -0.65
CA THR A 224 18.27 -5.96 -1.33
C THR A 224 19.38 -5.13 -1.96
N TYR A 225 19.06 -3.97 -2.55
CA TYR A 225 20.07 -3.09 -3.12
C TYR A 225 20.99 -2.50 -2.05
N ALA A 226 20.43 -2.07 -0.90
CA ALA A 226 21.22 -1.61 0.23
C ALA A 226 22.19 -2.70 0.72
N TYR A 227 21.71 -3.95 0.80
CA TYR A 227 22.58 -5.10 1.16
C TYR A 227 23.72 -5.31 0.16
N ILE A 228 23.44 -5.23 -1.14
CA ILE A 228 24.46 -5.30 -2.21
C ILE A 228 25.49 -4.17 -2.06
N LEU A 229 25.07 -2.99 -1.61
CA LEU A 229 25.94 -1.84 -1.33
C LEU A 229 26.62 -1.92 0.06
N GLY A 230 26.54 -3.05 0.75
CA GLY A 230 27.25 -3.34 2.00
C GLY A 230 26.50 -3.00 3.28
N ALA A 231 25.20 -2.67 3.22
CA ALA A 231 24.39 -2.45 4.42
C ALA A 231 24.09 -3.77 5.15
N ASN A 232 24.12 -3.75 6.47
CA ASN A 232 23.58 -4.81 7.31
C ASN A 232 22.06 -4.65 7.46
N ALA A 233 21.38 -5.60 8.13
CA ALA A 233 19.92 -5.57 8.24
C ALA A 233 19.42 -4.39 9.09
N PHE A 234 20.14 -3.98 10.13
CA PHE A 234 19.77 -2.80 10.90
C PHE A 234 19.87 -1.51 10.08
N GLU A 235 20.92 -1.35 9.26
CA GLU A 235 21.12 -0.21 8.37
C GLU A 235 20.02 -0.14 7.29
N ILE A 236 19.57 -1.29 6.76
CA ILE A 236 18.39 -1.37 5.86
C ILE A 236 17.15 -0.87 6.58
N SER A 237 16.97 -1.19 7.85
CA SER A 237 15.85 -0.66 8.65
C SER A 237 15.90 0.85 8.81
N LEU A 238 17.09 1.45 8.96
CA LEU A 238 17.23 2.91 9.04
C LEU A 238 16.76 3.61 7.76
N ILE A 239 17.05 3.02 6.59
CA ILE A 239 16.55 3.54 5.31
C ILE A 239 15.01 3.50 5.28
N ALA A 240 14.40 2.39 5.74
CA ALA A 240 12.94 2.27 5.82
C ALA A 240 12.32 3.33 6.75
N VAL A 241 12.90 3.47 7.94
CA VAL A 241 12.44 4.42 8.98
C VAL A 241 12.57 5.87 8.51
N ALA A 242 13.65 6.23 7.81
CA ALA A 242 13.83 7.57 7.25
C ALA A 242 12.63 7.97 6.36
N GLY A 243 12.15 7.05 5.51
CA GLY A 243 10.95 7.27 4.70
C GLY A 243 9.68 7.44 5.55
N LEU A 244 9.48 6.60 6.57
CA LEU A 244 8.31 6.70 7.45
C LEU A 244 8.29 8.01 8.25
N VAL A 245 9.44 8.46 8.72
CA VAL A 245 9.58 9.76 9.42
C VAL A 245 9.19 10.92 8.50
N VAL A 246 9.66 10.92 7.25
CA VAL A 246 9.26 11.95 6.27
C VAL A 246 7.75 11.93 6.05
N THR A 247 7.16 10.74 5.91
CA THR A 247 5.70 10.62 5.77
C THR A 247 4.97 11.19 6.98
N ALA A 248 5.40 10.83 8.18
CA ALA A 248 4.78 11.30 9.42
C ALA A 248 4.87 12.83 9.58
N LEU A 249 6.01 13.41 9.25
CA LEU A 249 6.25 14.86 9.40
C LEU A 249 5.53 15.69 8.33
N PHE A 250 5.46 15.22 7.09
CA PHE A 250 5.04 16.06 5.97
C PHE A 250 3.65 15.76 5.41
N SER A 251 3.00 14.62 5.72
CA SER A 251 1.72 14.27 5.10
C SER A 251 0.62 15.31 5.31
N ILE A 252 0.52 15.91 6.51
CA ILE A 252 -0.50 16.93 6.80
C ILE A 252 -0.21 18.22 6.01
N GLN A 253 1.05 18.65 5.98
CA GLN A 253 1.47 19.85 5.26
C GLN A 253 1.27 19.70 3.75
N MET A 254 1.59 18.53 3.22
CA MET A 254 1.39 18.23 1.79
C MET A 254 -0.09 18.18 1.40
N GLY A 255 -0.97 17.70 2.29
CA GLY A 255 -2.42 17.83 2.11
C GLY A 255 -2.85 19.29 1.95
N ARG A 256 -2.37 20.19 2.82
CA ARG A 256 -2.65 21.65 2.71
C ARG A 256 -2.07 22.27 1.44
N VAL A 257 -0.92 21.81 0.98
CA VAL A 257 -0.34 22.25 -0.31
C VAL A 257 -1.26 21.85 -1.47
N VAL A 258 -1.78 20.63 -1.45
CA VAL A 258 -2.76 20.15 -2.46
C VAL A 258 -4.04 20.98 -2.42
N ASP A 259 -4.58 21.26 -1.24
CA ASP A 259 -5.78 22.10 -1.08
C ASP A 259 -5.56 23.51 -1.63
N ARG A 260 -4.36 24.10 -1.44
CA ARG A 260 -4.04 25.45 -1.90
C ARG A 260 -3.74 25.55 -3.39
N PHE A 261 -2.99 24.60 -3.96
CA PHE A 261 -2.48 24.67 -5.33
C PHE A 261 -3.24 23.79 -6.32
N GLY A 262 -4.13 22.92 -5.82
CA GLY A 262 -4.95 22.00 -6.60
C GLY A 262 -4.30 20.64 -6.84
N GLU A 263 -5.14 19.64 -7.06
CA GLU A 263 -4.75 18.22 -7.11
C GLU A 263 -3.83 17.90 -8.28
N ILE A 264 -4.06 18.50 -9.45
CA ILE A 264 -3.25 18.23 -10.64
C ILE A 264 -1.80 18.68 -10.44
N ARG A 265 -1.59 19.87 -9.85
CA ARG A 265 -0.24 20.34 -9.53
C ARG A 265 0.42 19.46 -8.46
N GLY A 266 -0.35 19.03 -7.45
CA GLY A 266 0.13 18.07 -6.45
C GLY A 266 0.57 16.75 -7.08
N LEU A 267 -0.18 16.23 -8.05
CA LEU A 267 0.17 15.03 -8.82
C LEU A 267 1.47 15.25 -9.63
N LEU A 268 1.58 16.33 -10.39
CA LEU A 268 2.74 16.63 -11.23
C LEU A 268 4.01 16.81 -10.38
N TRP A 269 3.94 17.63 -9.33
CA TRP A 269 5.09 17.86 -8.44
C TRP A 269 5.50 16.58 -7.69
N GLY A 270 4.53 15.86 -7.10
CA GLY A 270 4.82 14.63 -6.38
C GLY A 270 5.40 13.53 -7.28
N THR A 271 4.89 13.41 -8.52
CA THR A 271 5.44 12.46 -9.50
C THR A 271 6.83 12.89 -9.97
N GLY A 272 7.07 14.18 -10.22
CA GLY A 272 8.38 14.71 -10.56
C GLY A 272 9.43 14.50 -9.46
N ILE A 273 9.07 14.73 -8.20
CA ILE A 273 9.92 14.42 -7.03
C ILE A 273 10.22 12.91 -6.96
N SER A 274 9.23 12.06 -7.28
CA SER A 274 9.45 10.61 -7.33
C SER A 274 10.43 10.19 -8.42
N VAL A 275 10.42 10.84 -9.58
CA VAL A 275 11.45 10.63 -10.63
C VAL A 275 12.83 11.01 -10.09
N ALA A 276 12.97 12.18 -9.44
CA ALA A 276 14.24 12.60 -8.85
C ALA A 276 14.75 11.59 -7.80
N ALA A 277 13.85 11.06 -6.98
CA ALA A 277 14.20 10.00 -6.02
C ALA A 277 14.72 8.73 -6.71
N MET A 278 14.08 8.29 -7.79
CA MET A 278 14.52 7.12 -8.56
C MET A 278 15.88 7.34 -9.23
N VAL A 279 16.19 8.57 -9.66
CA VAL A 279 17.52 8.94 -10.14
C VAL A 279 18.55 8.87 -9.00
N LEU A 280 18.20 9.35 -7.79
CA LEU A 280 19.07 9.20 -6.62
C LEU A 280 19.37 7.74 -6.29
N TYR A 281 18.37 6.84 -6.39
CA TYR A 281 18.60 5.41 -6.26
C TYR A 281 19.55 4.85 -7.33
N LEU A 282 19.40 5.30 -8.59
CA LEU A 282 20.21 4.83 -9.71
C LEU A 282 21.69 5.19 -9.58
N ILE A 283 21.97 6.39 -9.08
CA ILE A 283 23.36 6.91 -8.97
C ILE A 283 24.03 6.57 -7.63
N ALA A 284 23.30 5.96 -6.70
CA ALA A 284 23.83 5.60 -5.38
C ALA A 284 24.97 4.57 -5.50
N THR A 285 26.08 4.84 -4.86
CA THR A 285 27.27 4.01 -4.83
C THR A 285 27.51 3.34 -3.48
N ASN A 286 26.85 3.83 -2.43
CA ASN A 286 26.85 3.25 -1.09
C ASN A 286 25.46 3.33 -0.46
N TRP A 287 25.22 2.53 0.58
CA TRP A 287 23.90 2.40 1.20
C TRP A 287 23.42 3.67 1.91
N ILE A 288 24.32 4.53 2.39
CA ILE A 288 23.95 5.78 3.07
C ILE A 288 23.24 6.73 2.10
N GLU A 289 23.61 6.73 0.84
CA GLU A 289 23.00 7.54 -0.22
C GLU A 289 21.56 7.11 -0.53
N LEU A 290 21.16 5.90 -0.13
CA LEU A 290 19.77 5.44 -0.24
C LEU A 290 18.85 6.10 0.81
N ILE A 291 19.38 6.66 1.90
CA ILE A 291 18.58 7.37 2.91
C ILE A 291 17.93 8.63 2.29
N PRO A 292 18.67 9.58 1.70
CA PRO A 292 18.07 10.72 1.01
C PRO A 292 17.19 10.31 -0.17
N ALA A 293 17.57 9.27 -0.94
CA ALA A 293 16.73 8.75 -2.01
C ALA A 293 15.36 8.28 -1.49
N ARG A 294 15.33 7.52 -0.39
CA ARG A 294 14.11 7.06 0.27
C ARG A 294 13.30 8.21 0.84
N ALA A 295 13.94 9.16 1.50
CA ALA A 295 13.30 10.34 2.05
C ALA A 295 12.64 11.18 0.94
N THR A 296 13.33 11.43 -0.16
CA THR A 296 12.82 12.15 -1.33
C THR A 296 11.62 11.43 -1.96
N TYR A 297 11.70 10.10 -2.11
CA TYR A 297 10.57 9.31 -2.60
C TYR A 297 9.32 9.46 -1.73
N GLN A 298 9.48 9.34 -0.41
CA GLN A 298 8.37 9.47 0.53
C GLN A 298 7.80 10.89 0.60
N PHE A 299 8.63 11.91 0.41
CA PHE A 299 8.17 13.29 0.29
C PHE A 299 7.30 13.50 -0.97
N GLY A 300 7.73 12.99 -2.11
CA GLY A 300 6.93 12.98 -3.34
C GLY A 300 5.61 12.22 -3.17
N PHE A 301 5.65 11.07 -2.51
CA PHE A 301 4.46 10.26 -2.22
C PHE A 301 3.50 10.98 -1.27
N ALA A 302 4.01 11.65 -0.23
CA ALA A 302 3.20 12.42 0.72
C ALA A 302 2.42 13.57 0.05
N LEU A 303 2.97 14.16 -1.02
CA LEU A 303 2.29 15.18 -1.82
C LEU A 303 1.27 14.56 -2.79
N MET A 304 1.66 13.49 -3.46
CA MET A 304 0.88 12.88 -4.52
C MET A 304 -0.34 12.10 -4.00
N ASN A 305 -0.19 11.37 -2.88
CA ASN A 305 -1.26 10.49 -2.36
C ASN A 305 -2.56 11.26 -2.03
N PRO A 306 -2.55 12.37 -1.25
CA PRO A 306 -3.76 13.16 -1.04
C PRO A 306 -4.30 13.77 -2.33
N ALA A 307 -3.42 14.16 -3.28
CA ALA A 307 -3.84 14.71 -4.56
C ALA A 307 -4.63 13.70 -5.40
N MET A 308 -4.19 12.43 -5.44
CA MET A 308 -4.92 11.35 -6.12
C MET A 308 -6.30 11.11 -5.51
N LEU A 309 -6.35 10.96 -4.19
CA LEU A 309 -7.59 10.66 -3.47
C LEU A 309 -8.59 11.81 -3.57
N SER A 310 -8.13 13.06 -3.42
CA SER A 310 -8.97 14.26 -3.56
C SER A 310 -9.52 14.40 -4.97
N TRP A 311 -8.70 14.16 -5.99
CA TRP A 311 -9.14 14.22 -7.38
C TRP A 311 -10.22 13.18 -7.69
N VAL A 312 -10.02 11.91 -7.28
CA VAL A 312 -11.01 10.84 -7.45
C VAL A 312 -12.31 11.17 -6.70
N ALA A 313 -12.20 11.65 -5.45
CA ALA A 313 -13.36 12.04 -4.64
C ALA A 313 -14.14 13.20 -5.25
N ARG A 314 -13.47 14.15 -5.94
CA ARG A 314 -14.08 15.30 -6.59
C ARG A 314 -14.88 14.93 -7.84
N ILE A 315 -14.38 14.00 -8.66
CA ILE A 315 -15.09 13.55 -9.87
C ILE A 315 -16.20 12.56 -9.59
N ALA A 316 -16.19 11.95 -8.40
CA ALA A 316 -17.18 10.96 -8.00
C ALA A 316 -18.50 11.65 -7.57
N PRO A 317 -19.65 11.16 -8.05
CA PRO A 317 -20.95 11.56 -7.50
C PRO A 317 -20.96 11.32 -5.97
N PRO A 318 -21.57 12.20 -5.16
CA PRO A 318 -21.59 12.07 -3.70
C PRO A 318 -22.03 10.69 -3.19
N THR A 319 -23.00 10.09 -3.87
CA THR A 319 -23.56 8.75 -3.55
C THR A 319 -22.69 7.57 -4.00
N ARG A 320 -21.60 7.83 -4.76
CA ARG A 320 -20.74 6.78 -5.37
C ARG A 320 -19.25 6.95 -5.07
N ARG A 321 -18.87 7.85 -4.16
CA ARG A 321 -17.46 8.13 -3.83
C ARG A 321 -16.68 6.89 -3.44
N ALA A 322 -17.26 6.03 -2.62
CA ALA A 322 -16.61 4.79 -2.18
C ALA A 322 -16.34 3.82 -3.35
N GLU A 323 -17.26 3.74 -4.32
CA GLU A 323 -17.09 2.90 -5.52
C GLU A 323 -15.95 3.41 -6.42
N TYR A 324 -15.88 4.74 -6.65
CA TYR A 324 -14.82 5.35 -7.44
C TYR A 324 -13.44 5.20 -6.78
N LEU A 325 -13.35 5.42 -5.47
CA LEU A 325 -12.12 5.18 -4.70
C LEU A 325 -11.74 3.69 -4.70
N GLY A 326 -12.71 2.79 -4.66
CA GLY A 326 -12.49 1.35 -4.75
C GLY A 326 -11.89 0.93 -6.11
N VAL A 327 -12.40 1.48 -7.22
CA VAL A 327 -11.84 1.23 -8.57
C VAL A 327 -10.42 1.77 -8.68
N PHE A 328 -10.19 3.00 -8.19
CA PHE A 328 -8.86 3.57 -8.15
C PHE A 328 -7.89 2.70 -7.34
N SER A 329 -8.27 2.30 -6.14
CA SER A 329 -7.46 1.47 -5.25
C SER A 329 -7.13 0.12 -5.90
N LEU A 330 -8.10 -0.53 -6.54
CA LEU A 330 -7.91 -1.81 -7.23
C LEU A 330 -6.87 -1.67 -8.35
N ILE A 331 -7.01 -0.68 -9.22
CA ILE A 331 -6.09 -0.46 -10.34
C ILE A 331 -4.69 -0.12 -9.81
N ASN A 332 -4.59 0.79 -8.85
CA ASN A 332 -3.31 1.21 -8.29
C ASN A 332 -2.59 0.07 -7.58
N SER A 333 -3.29 -0.72 -6.76
CA SER A 333 -2.68 -1.86 -6.06
C SER A 333 -2.28 -2.99 -7.00
N THR A 334 -3.07 -3.26 -8.04
CA THR A 334 -2.71 -4.26 -9.05
C THR A 334 -1.44 -3.86 -9.81
N LEU A 335 -1.35 -2.61 -10.27
CA LEU A 335 -0.14 -2.13 -10.97
C LEU A 335 1.07 -2.09 -10.01
N TRP A 336 0.87 -1.69 -8.75
CA TRP A 336 1.93 -1.74 -7.73
C TRP A 336 2.43 -3.18 -7.50
N SER A 337 1.54 -4.15 -7.45
CA SER A 337 1.86 -5.57 -7.25
C SER A 337 2.59 -6.19 -8.45
N LEU A 338 2.36 -5.68 -9.66
CA LEU A 338 3.09 -6.08 -10.87
C LEU A 338 4.48 -5.45 -10.96
N GLY A 339 4.75 -4.41 -10.16
CA GLY A 339 6.04 -3.71 -10.13
C GLY A 339 7.23 -4.65 -9.91
N PRO A 340 7.26 -5.47 -8.86
CA PRO A 340 8.34 -6.41 -8.61
C PRO A 340 8.55 -7.41 -9.75
N LEU A 341 7.48 -7.85 -10.44
CA LEU A 341 7.58 -8.72 -11.61
C LEU A 341 8.40 -8.07 -12.73
N LEU A 342 8.00 -6.88 -13.13
CA LEU A 342 8.71 -6.12 -14.18
C LEU A 342 10.11 -5.70 -13.71
N GLY A 343 10.25 -5.32 -12.44
CA GLY A 343 11.53 -5.02 -11.82
C GLY A 343 12.47 -6.22 -11.81
N GLY A 344 11.97 -7.42 -11.53
CA GLY A 344 12.73 -8.67 -11.57
C GLY A 344 13.24 -8.99 -12.97
N ILE A 345 12.38 -8.85 -13.99
CA ILE A 345 12.77 -9.03 -15.40
C ILE A 345 13.84 -8.00 -15.79
N ALA A 346 13.63 -6.73 -15.44
CA ALA A 346 14.60 -5.67 -15.73
C ALA A 346 15.94 -5.88 -15.02
N TRP A 347 15.90 -6.42 -13.80
CA TRP A 347 17.09 -6.82 -13.05
C TRP A 347 17.86 -7.96 -13.74
N ASP A 348 17.17 -8.98 -14.20
CA ASP A 348 17.81 -10.13 -14.87
C ASP A 348 18.48 -9.72 -16.20
N ILE A 349 17.95 -8.68 -16.87
CA ILE A 349 18.51 -8.15 -18.14
C ILE A 349 19.70 -7.22 -17.90
N ALA A 350 19.63 -6.31 -16.95
CA ALA A 350 20.59 -5.21 -16.81
C ALA A 350 20.95 -4.85 -15.35
N GLY A 351 20.71 -5.76 -14.38
CA GLY A 351 21.01 -5.55 -12.97
C GLY A 351 20.22 -4.40 -12.33
N ALA A 352 20.76 -3.83 -11.25
CA ALA A 352 20.14 -2.71 -10.53
C ALA A 352 19.82 -1.51 -11.45
N PRO A 353 20.72 -1.08 -12.38
CA PRO A 353 20.39 -0.01 -13.32
C PRO A 353 19.14 -0.29 -14.13
N GLY A 354 18.96 -1.53 -14.62
CA GLY A 354 17.77 -1.91 -15.39
C GLY A 354 16.47 -1.70 -14.64
N LEU A 355 16.43 -2.13 -13.36
CA LEU A 355 15.28 -1.94 -12.49
C LEU A 355 14.96 -0.45 -12.27
N PHE A 356 15.95 0.37 -11.94
CA PHE A 356 15.72 1.80 -11.71
C PHE A 356 15.36 2.56 -12.98
N VAL A 357 15.95 2.22 -14.12
CA VAL A 357 15.57 2.80 -15.44
C VAL A 357 14.12 2.45 -15.76
N MET A 358 13.68 1.21 -15.58
CA MET A 358 12.28 0.80 -15.74
C MET A 358 11.35 1.62 -14.83
N ALA A 359 11.75 1.83 -13.58
CA ALA A 359 10.99 2.63 -12.62
C ALA A 359 10.90 4.12 -13.03
N ILE A 360 12.00 4.70 -13.52
CA ILE A 360 12.03 6.06 -14.05
C ILE A 360 11.10 6.17 -15.26
N VAL A 361 11.22 5.25 -16.23
CA VAL A 361 10.42 5.27 -17.46
C VAL A 361 8.93 5.16 -17.16
N SER A 362 8.51 4.22 -16.29
CA SER A 362 7.10 4.07 -15.92
C SER A 362 6.55 5.32 -15.21
N THR A 363 7.38 5.99 -14.40
CA THR A 363 6.99 7.20 -13.70
C THR A 363 6.92 8.40 -14.64
N LEU A 364 7.85 8.51 -15.60
CA LEU A 364 7.82 9.55 -16.66
C LEU A 364 6.63 9.38 -17.60
N ILE A 365 6.28 8.14 -17.98
CA ILE A 365 5.08 7.88 -18.77
C ILE A 365 3.83 8.36 -18.00
N SER A 366 3.73 8.07 -16.70
CA SER A 366 2.63 8.58 -15.90
C SER A 366 2.62 10.10 -15.81
N LEU A 367 3.78 10.73 -15.63
CA LEU A 367 3.91 12.18 -15.56
C LEU A 367 3.45 12.85 -16.87
N GLY A 368 3.95 12.39 -18.02
CA GLY A 368 3.54 12.91 -19.33
C GLY A 368 2.05 12.69 -19.62
N ALA A 369 1.51 11.55 -19.21
CA ALA A 369 0.10 11.27 -19.38
C ALA A 369 -0.79 12.17 -18.48
N ILE A 370 -0.39 12.46 -17.24
CA ILE A 370 -1.08 13.42 -16.37
C ILE A 370 -1.07 14.82 -17.00
N GLU A 371 0.08 15.27 -17.51
CA GLU A 371 0.22 16.58 -18.16
C GLU A 371 -0.64 16.67 -19.43
N PHE A 372 -0.64 15.62 -20.26
CA PHE A 372 -1.47 15.54 -21.46
C PHE A 372 -2.98 15.63 -21.13
N PHE A 373 -3.45 14.90 -20.11
CA PHE A 373 -4.83 15.02 -19.62
C PHE A 373 -5.15 16.43 -19.10
N TYR A 374 -4.21 17.07 -18.43
CA TYR A 374 -4.38 18.44 -17.95
C TYR A 374 -4.49 19.44 -19.11
N MET A 375 -3.64 19.33 -20.13
CA MET A 375 -3.68 20.22 -21.31
C MET A 375 -4.98 20.06 -22.11
N ILE A 376 -5.48 18.83 -22.29
CA ILE A 376 -6.77 18.60 -22.97
C ILE A 376 -7.90 19.26 -22.17
N LYS A 377 -7.93 19.11 -20.85
CA LYS A 377 -8.95 19.69 -20.00
C LYS A 377 -8.91 21.21 -19.95
N SER A 378 -7.73 21.81 -20.01
CA SER A 378 -7.55 23.27 -20.01
C SER A 378 -7.95 23.93 -21.34
N ARG A 379 -7.88 23.20 -22.46
CA ARG A 379 -8.32 23.66 -23.80
C ARG A 379 -9.82 23.44 -24.06
N GLY A 380 -10.45 22.52 -23.35
CA GLY A 380 -11.91 22.37 -23.34
C GLY A 380 -12.50 23.41 -22.40
N LYS A 381 -13.50 24.20 -22.89
CA LYS A 381 -14.17 25.30 -22.17
C LYS A 381 -14.35 25.04 -20.67
N PRO A 382 -14.23 26.08 -19.81
CA PRO A 382 -14.48 25.93 -18.38
C PRO A 382 -15.89 25.36 -18.19
N GLU A 383 -15.97 24.14 -17.70
CA GLU A 383 -17.20 23.50 -17.26
C GLU A 383 -17.74 24.39 -16.13
N GLN A 384 -18.83 25.08 -16.38
CA GLN A 384 -19.55 25.84 -15.37
C GLN A 384 -19.84 24.87 -14.23
N VAL A 385 -19.18 25.08 -13.10
CA VAL A 385 -19.56 24.45 -11.84
C VAL A 385 -21.04 24.75 -11.67
N PRO A 386 -21.93 23.75 -11.54
CA PRO A 386 -23.31 24.04 -11.17
C PRO A 386 -23.24 24.76 -9.83
N THR A 387 -23.47 26.04 -9.82
CA THR A 387 -23.74 26.82 -8.61
C THR A 387 -24.81 26.05 -7.86
N ALA A 388 -24.49 25.64 -6.63
CA ALA A 388 -25.46 25.05 -5.73
C ALA A 388 -26.76 25.88 -5.82
N VAL A 389 -27.83 25.20 -6.18
CA VAL A 389 -29.17 25.76 -6.19
C VAL A 389 -29.37 26.34 -4.80
N ALA A 390 -29.43 27.66 -4.71
CA ALA A 390 -29.79 28.35 -3.49
C ALA A 390 -31.12 27.76 -3.01
N PRO A 391 -31.28 27.42 -1.74
CA PRO A 391 -32.57 26.95 -1.25
C PRO A 391 -33.61 28.07 -1.49
N ASP A 392 -34.68 27.69 -2.18
CA ASP A 392 -35.83 28.53 -2.42
C ASP A 392 -36.33 29.16 -1.11
N ALA A 393 -36.08 30.44 -0.94
CA ALA A 393 -36.56 31.25 0.18
C ALA A 393 -38.02 31.67 -0.03
N LYS A 394 -38.88 30.73 -0.44
CA LYS A 394 -40.35 30.95 -0.51
C LYS A 394 -41.07 29.65 -0.15
N ALA A 395 -41.15 29.36 1.14
CA ALA A 395 -42.24 28.56 1.73
C ALA A 395 -42.13 28.64 3.26
N LEU A 396 -42.60 29.74 3.81
CA LEU A 396 -43.18 29.77 5.16
C LEU A 396 -44.55 30.46 5.03
N PRO A 397 -45.66 29.81 5.44
CA PRO A 397 -46.91 30.47 5.67
C PRO A 397 -46.90 31.28 6.96
#